data_3ab5e71f0358f86b56738941688113b2
#
_entry.id   3ab5e71f0358f86b56738941688113b2
#
_cell.length_a   1.000
_cell.length_b   1.000
_cell.length_c   1.000
_cell.angle_alpha   90.00
_cell.angle_beta   90.00
_cell.angle_gamma   90.00
#
_symmetry.space_group_name_H-M   'P 1'
#
loop_
_entity.id
_entity.type
_entity.pdbx_description
1 polymer ?
#
loop_
_entity_poly.entity_id
_entity_poly.type
_entity_poly.pdbx_seq_one_letter_code
_entity_poly.pdbx_strand_id
1 'polypeptide(L)'
;MSAEKEPQLGVGFLAYNEEGSIEKTVAEATASLSAIEGLDWRILVVNDGSRDRTGEIAESLAARDPRVSVVHHDGNKGYAVATETALRNTPGEVVMVVDGDGQHTMADAPRFLDAIAGGADVVFGWKKKRYDPWPRLILSKGLNTLSRWVLGSPLHDINGGCRAFRRHVARRIEIRHRINFVGDEIFARCRIAGWKVAEVVVRHFPREAGQSIHRPWKMLGTISRVVRYLLDLRREIRRADALQRLTRTSER
;
A
#
# COMPACT_ATOMS: atom_id res chain seq x y z
N MET A 1 22.04 -0.44 -25.85
CA MET A 1 21.38 0.29 -24.73
C MET A 1 21.59 -0.58 -23.50
N SER A 2 22.47 -0.20 -22.57
CA SER A 2 22.60 -0.87 -21.27
C SER A 2 21.29 -0.67 -20.52
N ALA A 3 20.67 -1.76 -20.06
CA ALA A 3 19.53 -1.66 -19.19
C ALA A 3 19.96 -0.84 -17.97
N GLU A 4 19.38 0.33 -17.78
CA GLU A 4 19.61 1.16 -16.59
C GLU A 4 19.28 0.32 -15.37
N LYS A 5 20.22 0.22 -14.42
CA LYS A 5 20.02 -0.60 -13.22
C LYS A 5 18.83 -0.05 -12.46
N GLU A 6 17.86 -0.90 -12.13
CA GLU A 6 16.72 -0.49 -11.30
C GLU A 6 17.23 0.04 -9.95
N PRO A 7 16.66 1.14 -9.41
CA PRO A 7 16.99 1.62 -8.07
C PRO A 7 16.65 0.56 -7.03
N GLN A 8 17.33 0.61 -5.87
CA GLN A 8 17.07 -0.36 -4.78
C GLN A 8 15.66 -0.19 -4.22
N LEU A 9 15.18 1.05 -4.09
CA LEU A 9 13.88 1.38 -3.51
C LEU A 9 13.09 2.35 -4.40
N GLY A 10 11.86 2.00 -4.71
CA GLY A 10 10.88 2.92 -5.24
C GLY A 10 9.76 3.16 -4.23
N VAL A 11 9.31 4.40 -4.09
CA VAL A 11 8.18 4.78 -3.22
C VAL A 11 7.08 5.40 -4.06
N GLY A 12 5.94 4.74 -4.15
CA GLY A 12 4.73 5.24 -4.80
C GLY A 12 3.78 5.88 -3.78
N PHE A 13 3.63 7.19 -3.81
CA PHE A 13 2.65 7.92 -3.00
C PHE A 13 1.32 8.01 -3.72
N LEU A 14 0.23 7.61 -3.03
CA LEU A 14 -1.13 7.72 -3.54
C LEU A 14 -1.74 9.05 -3.08
N ALA A 15 -2.09 9.92 -4.02
CA ALA A 15 -2.61 11.25 -3.73
C ALA A 15 -3.96 11.50 -4.40
N TYR A 16 -4.95 11.95 -3.62
CA TYR A 16 -6.25 12.43 -4.10
C TYR A 16 -6.75 13.58 -3.24
N ASN A 17 -6.71 14.80 -3.77
CA ASN A 17 -7.05 16.04 -3.05
C ASN A 17 -6.20 16.20 -1.78
N GLU A 18 -4.89 16.17 -1.94
CA GLU A 18 -3.88 16.26 -0.90
C GLU A 18 -2.98 17.52 -1.08
N GLU A 19 -3.51 18.63 -1.64
CA GLU A 19 -2.76 19.87 -1.86
C GLU A 19 -2.11 20.41 -0.58
N GLY A 20 -2.75 20.17 0.59
CA GLY A 20 -2.23 20.63 1.89
C GLY A 20 -1.17 19.71 2.52
N SER A 21 -0.89 18.55 1.95
CA SER A 21 0.02 17.56 2.54
C SER A 21 1.10 17.05 1.59
N ILE A 22 0.84 16.99 0.27
CA ILE A 22 1.71 16.26 -0.67
C ILE A 22 3.11 16.87 -0.79
N GLU A 23 3.25 18.21 -0.77
CA GLU A 23 4.56 18.88 -0.85
C GLU A 23 5.44 18.48 0.33
N LYS A 24 4.90 18.61 1.54
CA LYS A 24 5.58 18.25 2.79
C LYS A 24 5.91 16.76 2.82
N THR A 25 4.96 15.90 2.44
CA THR A 25 5.13 14.44 2.41
C THR A 25 6.30 14.03 1.53
N VAL A 26 6.38 14.55 0.30
CA VAL A 26 7.47 14.24 -0.63
C VAL A 26 8.79 14.82 -0.18
N ALA A 27 8.80 16.06 0.37
CA ALA A 27 10.03 16.69 0.89
C ALA A 27 10.59 15.91 2.08
N GLU A 28 9.78 15.51 3.05
CA GLU A 28 10.18 14.70 4.20
C GLU A 28 10.64 13.30 3.79
N ALA A 29 9.98 12.69 2.80
CA ALA A 29 10.39 11.41 2.24
C ALA A 29 11.75 11.53 1.56
N THR A 30 11.97 12.54 0.73
CA THR A 30 13.25 12.84 0.07
C THR A 30 14.37 13.01 1.09
N ALA A 31 14.13 13.80 2.15
CA ALA A 31 15.11 14.02 3.21
C ALA A 31 15.44 12.70 3.94
N SER A 32 14.41 11.93 4.32
CA SER A 32 14.57 10.66 5.04
C SER A 32 15.32 9.62 4.21
N LEU A 33 14.99 9.48 2.93
CA LEU A 33 15.62 8.51 2.04
C LEU A 33 17.05 8.91 1.69
N SER A 34 17.32 10.21 1.50
CA SER A 34 18.68 10.73 1.25
C SER A 34 19.62 10.58 2.46
N ALA A 35 19.07 10.47 3.67
CA ALA A 35 19.86 10.22 4.88
C ALA A 35 20.31 8.76 5.04
N ILE A 36 19.79 7.83 4.22
CA ILE A 36 20.20 6.41 4.23
C ILE A 36 21.39 6.25 3.31
N GLU A 37 22.56 5.99 3.89
CA GLU A 37 23.83 5.86 3.16
C GLU A 37 23.77 4.75 2.10
N GLY A 38 24.17 5.07 0.89
CA GLY A 38 24.26 4.12 -0.24
C GLY A 38 22.93 3.68 -0.83
N LEU A 39 21.79 4.24 -0.39
CA LEU A 39 20.48 3.89 -0.93
C LEU A 39 20.21 4.64 -2.25
N ASP A 40 20.09 3.92 -3.35
CA ASP A 40 19.51 4.44 -4.61
C ASP A 40 17.98 4.31 -4.55
N TRP A 41 17.28 5.45 -4.67
CA TRP A 41 15.84 5.53 -4.52
C TRP A 41 15.18 6.43 -5.56
N ARG A 42 13.89 6.19 -5.80
CA ARG A 42 13.00 7.01 -6.63
C ARG A 42 11.65 7.17 -5.94
N ILE A 43 10.98 8.27 -6.25
CA ILE A 43 9.60 8.55 -5.81
C ILE A 43 8.70 8.67 -7.04
N LEU A 44 7.53 8.05 -6.98
CA LEU A 44 6.43 8.25 -7.90
C LEU A 44 5.22 8.80 -7.13
N VAL A 45 4.68 9.93 -7.55
CA VAL A 45 3.38 10.41 -7.07
C VAL A 45 2.31 9.95 -8.04
N VAL A 46 1.34 9.17 -7.55
CA VAL A 46 0.14 8.79 -8.32
C VAL A 46 -0.98 9.74 -7.94
N ASN A 47 -1.25 10.71 -8.79
CA ASN A 47 -2.38 11.62 -8.64
C ASN A 47 -3.64 10.97 -9.21
N ASP A 48 -4.54 10.53 -8.33
CA ASP A 48 -5.79 9.84 -8.71
C ASP A 48 -6.89 10.82 -9.14
N GLY A 49 -6.57 11.70 -10.10
CA GLY A 49 -7.50 12.65 -10.68
C GLY A 49 -8.00 13.69 -9.68
N SER A 50 -7.09 14.28 -8.89
CA SER A 50 -7.40 15.36 -7.94
C SER A 50 -8.04 16.58 -8.64
N ARG A 51 -8.91 17.28 -7.90
CA ARG A 51 -9.59 18.48 -8.36
C ARG A 51 -9.02 19.77 -7.76
N ASP A 52 -8.12 19.63 -6.80
CA ASP A 52 -7.36 20.69 -6.16
C ASP A 52 -5.97 20.82 -6.80
N ARG A 53 -5.07 21.55 -6.17
CA ARG A 53 -3.73 21.80 -6.68
C ARG A 53 -2.74 20.65 -6.47
N THR A 54 -3.19 19.47 -6.03
CA THR A 54 -2.30 18.30 -5.80
C THR A 54 -1.45 17.97 -7.03
N GLY A 55 -2.08 17.96 -8.22
CA GLY A 55 -1.39 17.65 -9.47
C GLY A 55 -0.31 18.67 -9.82
N GLU A 56 -0.62 19.97 -9.72
CA GLU A 56 0.32 21.07 -9.98
C GLU A 56 1.52 21.03 -9.03
N ILE A 57 1.26 20.77 -7.74
CA ILE A 57 2.30 20.64 -6.72
C ILE A 57 3.22 19.44 -7.04
N ALA A 58 2.63 18.28 -7.37
CA ALA A 58 3.39 17.09 -7.71
C ALA A 58 4.30 17.30 -8.92
N GLU A 59 3.81 17.96 -10.00
CA GLU A 59 4.62 18.32 -11.17
C GLU A 59 5.74 19.29 -10.82
N SER A 60 5.48 20.27 -9.95
CA SER A 60 6.52 21.19 -9.47
C SER A 60 7.64 20.47 -8.71
N LEU A 61 7.30 19.43 -7.94
CA LEU A 61 8.26 18.59 -7.22
C LEU A 61 9.12 17.76 -8.20
N ALA A 62 8.49 17.16 -9.20
CA ALA A 62 9.18 16.41 -10.25
C ALA A 62 10.13 17.29 -11.08
N ALA A 63 9.74 18.54 -11.34
CA ALA A 63 10.61 19.50 -12.07
C ALA A 63 11.85 19.91 -11.24
N ARG A 64 11.79 19.84 -9.90
CA ARG A 64 12.90 20.23 -9.00
C ARG A 64 13.85 19.08 -8.67
N ASP A 65 13.38 17.85 -8.68
CA ASP A 65 14.19 16.65 -8.35
C ASP A 65 13.96 15.55 -9.37
N PRO A 66 14.97 15.16 -10.17
CA PRO A 66 14.86 14.12 -11.20
C PRO A 66 14.57 12.72 -10.62
N ARG A 67 14.66 12.54 -9.31
CA ARG A 67 14.29 11.29 -8.63
C ARG A 67 12.79 11.20 -8.34
N VAL A 68 12.04 12.28 -8.55
CA VAL A 68 10.59 12.36 -8.37
C VAL A 68 9.91 12.35 -9.73
N SER A 69 8.88 11.57 -9.87
CA SER A 69 8.03 11.48 -11.08
C SER A 69 6.56 11.49 -10.71
N VAL A 70 5.70 11.77 -11.68
CA VAL A 70 4.25 11.86 -11.47
C VAL A 70 3.52 11.05 -12.54
N VAL A 71 2.44 10.39 -12.12
CA VAL A 71 1.45 9.80 -13.02
C VAL A 71 0.07 10.35 -12.64
N HIS A 72 -0.65 10.86 -13.63
CA HIS A 72 -2.01 11.38 -13.45
C HIS A 72 -3.04 10.40 -14.00
N HIS A 73 -4.12 10.20 -13.26
CA HIS A 73 -5.34 9.65 -13.81
C HIS A 73 -6.23 10.77 -14.38
N ASP A 74 -6.95 10.47 -15.44
CA ASP A 74 -7.90 11.38 -16.09
C ASP A 74 -9.16 11.71 -15.25
N GLY A 75 -9.27 11.09 -14.07
CA GLY A 75 -10.30 11.29 -13.06
C GLY A 75 -10.09 10.32 -11.91
N ASN A 76 -10.83 10.47 -10.81
CA ASN A 76 -10.72 9.59 -9.66
C ASN A 76 -11.13 8.16 -10.02
N LYS A 77 -10.15 7.23 -10.02
CA LYS A 77 -10.33 5.79 -10.28
C LYS A 77 -10.42 4.97 -9.00
N GLY A 78 -10.12 5.59 -7.87
CA GLY A 78 -10.20 5.00 -6.53
C GLY A 78 -8.92 4.31 -6.08
N TYR A 79 -8.84 4.09 -4.77
CA TYR A 79 -7.65 3.62 -4.05
C TYR A 79 -7.04 2.33 -4.63
N ALA A 80 -7.89 1.37 -5.05
CA ALA A 80 -7.44 0.11 -5.63
C ALA A 80 -6.69 0.32 -6.95
N VAL A 81 -7.21 1.18 -7.84
CA VAL A 81 -6.56 1.49 -9.13
C VAL A 81 -5.29 2.30 -8.92
N ALA A 82 -5.32 3.28 -8.02
CA ALA A 82 -4.13 4.07 -7.68
C ALA A 82 -3.02 3.16 -7.10
N THR A 83 -3.38 2.20 -6.23
CA THR A 83 -2.44 1.19 -5.72
C THR A 83 -1.84 0.35 -6.86
N GLU A 84 -2.67 -0.12 -7.80
CA GLU A 84 -2.21 -0.90 -8.94
C GLU A 84 -1.29 -0.07 -9.84
N THR A 85 -1.63 1.19 -10.11
CA THR A 85 -0.79 2.13 -10.86
C THR A 85 0.57 2.32 -10.16
N ALA A 86 0.59 2.52 -8.84
CA ALA A 86 1.84 2.62 -8.08
C ALA A 86 2.68 1.34 -8.20
N LEU A 87 2.08 0.16 -8.01
CA LEU A 87 2.79 -1.12 -8.12
C LEU A 87 3.42 -1.36 -9.50
N ARG A 88 2.76 -0.92 -10.58
CA ARG A 88 3.23 -1.11 -11.95
C ARG A 88 4.29 -0.09 -12.37
N ASN A 89 4.13 1.16 -11.97
CA ASN A 89 4.91 2.28 -12.52
C ASN A 89 6.03 2.78 -11.58
N THR A 90 5.98 2.48 -10.27
CA THR A 90 7.08 2.86 -9.37
C THR A 90 8.32 2.03 -9.70
N PRO A 91 9.47 2.62 -10.06
CA PRO A 91 10.70 1.88 -10.31
C PRO A 91 11.32 1.39 -9.00
N GLY A 92 12.11 0.30 -9.03
CA GLY A 92 12.88 -0.19 -7.88
C GLY A 92 12.82 -1.71 -7.70
N GLU A 93 13.87 -2.31 -7.14
CA GLU A 93 13.90 -3.73 -6.76
C GLU A 93 12.88 -4.04 -5.64
N VAL A 94 12.71 -3.07 -4.75
CA VAL A 94 11.64 -3.02 -3.75
C VAL A 94 10.72 -1.85 -4.07
N VAL A 95 9.41 -2.08 -4.08
CA VAL A 95 8.37 -1.07 -4.31
C VAL A 95 7.59 -0.86 -3.03
N MET A 96 7.65 0.34 -2.47
CA MET A 96 6.75 0.75 -1.41
C MET A 96 5.54 1.49 -1.97
N VAL A 97 4.35 1.22 -1.44
CA VAL A 97 3.13 1.97 -1.72
C VAL A 97 2.66 2.60 -0.42
N VAL A 98 2.47 3.92 -0.43
CA VAL A 98 2.24 4.72 0.77
C VAL A 98 1.16 5.76 0.50
N ASP A 99 0.29 6.01 1.49
CA ASP A 99 -0.68 7.10 1.41
C ASP A 99 0.02 8.46 1.42
N GLY A 100 -0.39 9.37 0.52
CA GLY A 100 0.21 10.70 0.33
C GLY A 100 -0.27 11.77 1.33
N ASP A 101 -0.91 11.37 2.43
CA ASP A 101 -1.58 12.23 3.41
C ASP A 101 -0.70 12.70 4.59
N GLY A 102 0.60 12.40 4.53
CA GLY A 102 1.58 12.79 5.54
C GLY A 102 1.54 11.98 6.84
N GLN A 103 0.72 10.94 6.92
CA GLN A 103 0.60 10.13 8.14
C GLN A 103 1.74 9.10 8.32
N HIS A 104 2.57 8.88 7.30
CA HIS A 104 3.70 7.94 7.30
C HIS A 104 5.03 8.64 7.08
N THR A 105 6.13 8.09 7.61
CA THR A 105 7.48 8.60 7.38
C THR A 105 8.37 7.58 6.69
N MET A 106 9.19 8.02 5.74
CA MET A 106 10.16 7.16 5.07
C MET A 106 11.41 6.86 5.92
N ALA A 107 11.55 7.47 7.09
CA ALA A 107 12.53 7.03 8.07
C ALA A 107 12.24 5.63 8.66
N ASP A 108 11.08 5.03 8.32
CA ASP A 108 10.77 3.62 8.59
C ASP A 108 11.15 2.68 7.42
N ALA A 109 11.56 3.21 6.26
CA ALA A 109 11.94 2.40 5.09
C ALA A 109 12.98 1.30 5.38
N PRO A 110 14.03 1.53 6.19
CA PRO A 110 14.99 0.47 6.54
C PRO A 110 14.33 -0.79 7.10
N ARG A 111 13.29 -0.65 7.94
CA ARG A 111 12.59 -1.81 8.52
C ARG A 111 11.91 -2.68 7.47
N PHE A 112 11.38 -2.05 6.41
CA PHE A 112 10.78 -2.75 5.28
C PHE A 112 11.86 -3.45 4.45
N LEU A 113 12.97 -2.75 4.17
CA LEU A 113 14.10 -3.31 3.43
C LEU A 113 14.72 -4.50 4.16
N ASP A 114 14.90 -4.42 5.49
CA ASP A 114 15.40 -5.51 6.33
C ASP A 114 14.46 -6.73 6.29
N ALA A 115 13.15 -6.52 6.38
CA ALA A 115 12.17 -7.60 6.29
C ALA A 115 12.16 -8.26 4.89
N ILE A 116 12.31 -7.48 3.83
CA ILE A 116 12.48 -7.98 2.46
C ILE A 116 13.79 -8.76 2.34
N ALA A 117 14.92 -8.22 2.84
CA ALA A 117 16.20 -8.92 2.86
C ALA A 117 16.12 -10.24 3.64
N GLY A 118 15.37 -10.25 4.75
CA GLY A 118 15.06 -11.43 5.55
C GLY A 118 14.18 -12.48 4.88
N GLY A 119 13.78 -12.25 3.63
CA GLY A 119 13.09 -13.23 2.79
C GLY A 119 11.56 -13.03 2.67
N ALA A 120 11.01 -11.92 3.16
CA ALA A 120 9.63 -11.57 2.86
C ALA A 120 9.47 -11.12 1.40
N ASP A 121 8.33 -11.44 0.81
CA ASP A 121 7.95 -10.97 -0.54
C ASP A 121 7.08 -9.72 -0.47
N VAL A 122 6.27 -9.63 0.60
CA VAL A 122 5.41 -8.47 0.90
C VAL A 122 5.51 -8.14 2.38
N VAL A 123 5.65 -6.86 2.70
CA VAL A 123 5.74 -6.36 4.08
C VAL A 123 4.62 -5.35 4.33
N PHE A 124 3.85 -5.57 5.38
CA PHE A 124 2.78 -4.68 5.82
C PHE A 124 3.26 -3.80 6.97
N GLY A 125 2.86 -2.53 6.96
CA GLY A 125 3.13 -1.59 8.05
C GLY A 125 2.05 -1.67 9.12
N TRP A 126 2.44 -1.97 10.36
CA TRP A 126 1.56 -2.00 11.52
C TRP A 126 1.63 -0.71 12.31
N LYS A 127 0.54 0.06 12.31
CA LYS A 127 0.38 1.25 13.14
C LYS A 127 0.05 0.85 14.57
N LYS A 128 1.08 0.48 15.38
CA LYS A 128 0.90 0.08 16.78
C LYS A 128 0.32 1.21 17.62
N LYS A 129 0.76 2.45 17.40
CA LYS A 129 0.20 3.67 18.00
C LYS A 129 -0.52 4.46 16.91
N ARG A 130 -1.80 4.80 17.14
CA ARG A 130 -2.66 5.50 16.18
C ARG A 130 -3.20 6.77 16.77
N TYR A 131 -3.29 7.82 15.95
CA TYR A 131 -3.82 9.14 16.31
C TYR A 131 -5.19 9.42 15.70
N ASP A 132 -5.86 8.38 15.20
CA ASP A 132 -7.21 8.50 14.66
C ASP A 132 -8.24 8.80 15.79
N PRO A 133 -9.37 9.48 15.48
CA PRO A 133 -10.50 9.64 16.42
C PRO A 133 -11.03 8.28 16.89
N TRP A 134 -11.44 8.20 18.15
CA TRP A 134 -11.84 6.95 18.80
C TRP A 134 -12.92 6.13 18.05
N PRO A 135 -13.96 6.72 17.37
CA PRO A 135 -14.93 5.91 16.63
C PRO A 135 -14.27 5.19 15.44
N ARG A 136 -13.29 5.84 14.79
CA ARG A 136 -12.52 5.25 13.69
C ARG A 136 -11.60 4.14 14.18
N LEU A 137 -11.03 4.29 15.39
CA LEU A 137 -10.18 3.25 16.00
C LEU A 137 -10.99 1.97 16.28
N ILE A 138 -12.19 2.08 16.88
CA ILE A 138 -13.07 0.93 17.16
C ILE A 138 -13.45 0.23 15.86
N LEU A 139 -13.89 0.99 14.87
CA LEU A 139 -14.32 0.44 13.60
C LEU A 139 -13.18 -0.25 12.84
N SER A 140 -12.02 0.41 12.78
CA SER A 140 -10.82 -0.16 12.15
C SER A 140 -10.36 -1.43 12.87
N LYS A 141 -10.39 -1.45 14.22
CA LYS A 141 -10.05 -2.63 15.01
C LYS A 141 -11.05 -3.78 14.75
N GLY A 142 -12.32 -3.48 14.67
CA GLY A 142 -13.38 -4.46 14.35
C GLY A 142 -13.18 -5.07 12.96
N LEU A 143 -12.94 -4.23 11.95
CA LEU A 143 -12.69 -4.66 10.58
C LEU A 143 -11.40 -5.47 10.46
N ASN A 144 -10.29 -5.02 11.03
CA ASN A 144 -9.05 -5.79 11.04
C ASN A 144 -9.23 -7.16 11.73
N THR A 145 -9.98 -7.21 12.83
CA THR A 145 -10.28 -8.47 13.52
C THR A 145 -11.13 -9.40 12.64
N LEU A 146 -12.13 -8.87 11.96
CA LEU A 146 -12.96 -9.63 11.03
C LEU A 146 -12.12 -10.16 9.85
N SER A 147 -11.30 -9.33 9.23
CA SER A 147 -10.39 -9.72 8.14
C SER A 147 -9.44 -10.83 8.58
N ARG A 148 -8.81 -10.68 9.75
CA ARG A 148 -7.93 -11.71 10.33
C ARG A 148 -8.65 -13.05 10.52
N TRP A 149 -9.83 -13.02 11.10
CA TRP A 149 -10.61 -14.23 11.35
C TRP A 149 -11.09 -14.89 10.03
N VAL A 150 -11.61 -14.09 9.09
CA VAL A 150 -12.14 -14.62 7.82
C VAL A 150 -11.04 -15.15 6.93
N LEU A 151 -9.93 -14.42 6.78
CA LEU A 151 -8.83 -14.76 5.88
C LEU A 151 -7.75 -15.64 6.53
N GLY A 152 -7.78 -15.81 7.85
CA GLY A 152 -6.73 -16.52 8.59
C GLY A 152 -5.41 -15.76 8.58
N SER A 153 -5.46 -14.41 8.61
CA SER A 153 -4.27 -13.57 8.54
C SER A 153 -3.60 -13.43 9.92
N PRO A 154 -2.26 -13.54 10.02
CA PRO A 154 -1.52 -13.26 11.23
C PRO A 154 -1.28 -11.75 11.45
N LEU A 155 -1.53 -10.90 10.44
CA LEU A 155 -1.22 -9.47 10.45
C LEU A 155 -2.11 -8.70 11.44
N HIS A 156 -1.53 -7.74 12.16
CA HIS A 156 -2.27 -6.88 13.09
C HIS A 156 -3.00 -5.73 12.36
N ASP A 157 -2.41 -5.15 11.31
CA ASP A 157 -2.99 -4.05 10.55
C ASP A 157 -2.94 -4.31 9.04
N ILE A 158 -3.86 -5.17 8.56
CA ILE A 158 -3.90 -5.62 7.17
C ILE A 158 -4.21 -4.48 6.18
N ASN A 159 -4.98 -3.47 6.63
CA ASN A 159 -5.38 -2.32 5.82
C ASN A 159 -4.60 -1.03 6.18
N GLY A 160 -3.37 -1.17 6.68
CA GLY A 160 -2.45 -0.05 6.87
C GLY A 160 -2.08 0.63 5.53
N GLY A 161 -1.84 1.95 5.56
CA GLY A 161 -1.55 2.77 4.37
C GLY A 161 -0.08 2.71 3.90
N CYS A 162 0.72 1.77 4.38
CA CYS A 162 2.13 1.62 3.99
C CYS A 162 2.48 0.14 3.81
N ARG A 163 2.99 -0.23 2.64
CA ARG A 163 3.38 -1.61 2.30
C ARG A 163 4.59 -1.61 1.38
N ALA A 164 5.42 -2.67 1.48
CA ALA A 164 6.53 -2.89 0.56
C ALA A 164 6.39 -4.25 -0.15
N PHE A 165 6.87 -4.31 -1.38
CA PHE A 165 6.76 -5.47 -2.27
C PHE A 165 8.10 -5.71 -2.96
N ARG A 166 8.52 -6.95 -3.09
CA ARG A 166 9.56 -7.28 -4.06
C ARG A 166 9.07 -6.97 -5.48
N ARG A 167 9.96 -6.57 -6.36
CA ARG A 167 9.62 -6.20 -7.76
C ARG A 167 8.79 -7.29 -8.47
N HIS A 168 9.15 -8.56 -8.32
CA HIS A 168 8.44 -9.64 -8.97
C HIS A 168 6.98 -9.77 -8.50
N VAL A 169 6.71 -9.46 -7.23
CA VAL A 169 5.33 -9.40 -6.69
C VAL A 169 4.60 -8.17 -7.23
N ALA A 170 5.22 -6.98 -7.15
CA ALA A 170 4.63 -5.75 -7.64
C ALA A 170 4.19 -5.85 -9.12
N ARG A 171 4.96 -6.59 -9.94
CA ARG A 171 4.64 -6.82 -11.36
C ARG A 171 3.53 -7.86 -11.59
N ARG A 172 3.31 -8.81 -10.67
CA ARG A 172 2.40 -9.96 -10.85
C ARG A 172 1.11 -9.86 -10.08
N ILE A 173 1.11 -9.12 -8.96
CA ILE A 173 -0.08 -9.03 -8.11
C ILE A 173 -1.20 -8.30 -8.87
N GLU A 174 -2.40 -8.88 -8.84
CA GLU A 174 -3.60 -8.32 -9.46
C GLU A 174 -4.59 -7.91 -8.36
N ILE A 175 -5.09 -6.69 -8.44
CA ILE A 175 -6.13 -6.17 -7.57
C ILE A 175 -7.44 -6.16 -8.38
N ARG A 176 -8.31 -7.14 -8.13
CA ARG A 176 -9.54 -7.36 -8.91
C ARG A 176 -10.75 -6.60 -8.37
N HIS A 177 -10.76 -6.39 -7.05
CA HIS A 177 -11.88 -5.74 -6.39
C HIS A 177 -11.65 -4.23 -6.25
N ARG A 178 -12.61 -3.44 -6.71
CA ARG A 178 -12.56 -1.96 -6.67
C ARG A 178 -13.13 -1.44 -5.34
N ILE A 179 -12.51 -1.85 -4.23
CA ILE A 179 -12.89 -1.43 -2.88
C ILE A 179 -11.68 -0.93 -2.10
N ASN A 180 -11.92 -0.11 -1.08
CA ASN A 180 -10.84 0.54 -0.33
C ASN A 180 -10.10 -0.40 0.65
N PHE A 181 -10.50 -1.66 0.76
CA PHE A 181 -9.86 -2.68 1.60
C PHE A 181 -8.84 -3.51 0.82
N VAL A 182 -7.96 -2.81 0.10
CA VAL A 182 -6.96 -3.42 -0.80
C VAL A 182 -6.00 -4.34 -0.06
N GLY A 183 -5.70 -4.07 1.21
CA GLY A 183 -4.82 -4.91 2.02
C GLY A 183 -5.31 -6.35 2.17
N ASP A 184 -6.62 -6.54 2.33
CA ASP A 184 -7.22 -7.86 2.41
C ASP A 184 -7.01 -8.66 1.13
N GLU A 185 -7.18 -8.02 -0.03
CA GLU A 185 -6.95 -8.67 -1.32
C GLU A 185 -5.46 -8.96 -1.55
N ILE A 186 -4.58 -8.00 -1.24
CA ILE A 186 -3.12 -8.22 -1.33
C ILE A 186 -2.74 -9.44 -0.50
N PHE A 187 -3.21 -9.54 0.76
CA PHE A 187 -2.95 -10.71 1.60
C PHE A 187 -3.48 -12.01 0.99
N ALA A 188 -4.71 -12.00 0.47
CA ALA A 188 -5.30 -13.16 -0.17
C ALA A 188 -4.50 -13.62 -1.40
N ARG A 189 -4.05 -12.66 -2.26
CA ARG A 189 -3.18 -12.96 -3.41
C ARG A 189 -1.84 -13.54 -2.97
N CYS A 190 -1.23 -13.02 -1.90
CA CYS A 190 -0.01 -13.58 -1.33
C CYS A 190 -0.21 -15.05 -0.91
N ARG A 191 -1.30 -15.33 -0.18
CA ARG A 191 -1.65 -16.68 0.23
C ARG A 191 -1.82 -17.64 -0.96
N ILE A 192 -2.54 -17.21 -2.00
CA ILE A 192 -2.80 -18.02 -3.20
C ILE A 192 -1.52 -18.28 -3.98
N ALA A 193 -0.65 -17.27 -4.10
CA ALA A 193 0.61 -17.39 -4.85
C ALA A 193 1.75 -18.03 -4.05
N GLY A 194 1.58 -18.27 -2.74
CA GLY A 194 2.64 -18.78 -1.86
C GLY A 194 3.70 -17.75 -1.52
N TRP A 195 3.45 -16.45 -1.68
CA TRP A 195 4.36 -15.39 -1.31
C TRP A 195 4.42 -15.21 0.21
N LYS A 196 5.63 -14.98 0.70
CA LYS A 196 5.88 -14.78 2.14
C LYS A 196 5.51 -13.37 2.55
N VAL A 197 4.66 -13.24 3.57
CA VAL A 197 4.26 -11.96 4.15
C VAL A 197 4.93 -11.74 5.50
N ALA A 198 5.31 -10.48 5.77
CA ALA A 198 5.79 -10.01 7.06
C ALA A 198 5.06 -8.75 7.47
N GLU A 199 5.22 -8.34 8.72
CA GLU A 199 4.68 -7.09 9.24
C GLU A 199 5.78 -6.38 10.05
N VAL A 200 5.89 -5.05 9.88
CA VAL A 200 6.82 -4.20 10.62
C VAL A 200 6.08 -3.07 11.31
N VAL A 201 6.50 -2.72 12.52
CA VAL A 201 5.90 -1.58 13.24
C VAL A 201 6.33 -0.29 12.56
N VAL A 202 5.35 0.55 12.23
CA VAL A 202 5.57 1.88 11.63
C VAL A 202 5.07 3.00 12.54
N ARG A 203 5.72 4.15 12.40
CA ARG A 203 5.25 5.39 13.01
C ARG A 203 4.02 5.89 12.26
N HIS A 204 3.09 6.45 13.00
CA HIS A 204 1.88 7.06 12.45
C HIS A 204 1.72 8.44 13.05
N PHE A 205 1.42 9.42 12.23
CA PHE A 205 1.29 10.82 12.62
C PHE A 205 -0.16 11.30 12.45
N PRO A 206 -0.57 12.33 13.19
CA PRO A 206 -1.85 12.98 12.95
C PRO A 206 -1.88 13.56 11.54
N ARG A 207 -3.04 13.49 10.88
CA ARG A 207 -3.25 14.15 9.60
C ARG A 207 -3.25 15.68 9.82
N GLU A 208 -2.40 16.40 9.10
CA GLU A 208 -2.27 17.86 9.23
C GLU A 208 -3.24 18.62 8.35
N ALA A 209 -3.61 18.06 7.18
CA ALA A 209 -4.51 18.69 6.21
C ALA A 209 -5.44 17.67 5.53
N GLY A 210 -6.46 18.15 4.86
CA GLY A 210 -7.41 17.34 4.08
C GLY A 210 -8.52 16.70 4.92
N GLN A 211 -9.56 16.20 4.23
CA GLN A 211 -10.68 15.50 4.86
C GLN A 211 -10.58 13.99 4.61
N SER A 212 -10.77 13.19 5.66
CA SER A 212 -10.90 11.75 5.49
C SER A 212 -12.11 11.43 4.59
N ILE A 213 -11.88 10.68 3.52
CA ILE A 213 -12.94 10.22 2.60
C ILE A 213 -13.96 9.32 3.33
N HIS A 214 -13.56 8.73 4.46
CA HIS A 214 -14.41 7.83 5.24
C HIS A 214 -15.30 8.58 6.23
N ARG A 215 -16.55 8.85 5.81
CA ARG A 215 -17.61 9.34 6.72
C ARG A 215 -18.25 8.14 7.43
N PRO A 216 -18.29 8.09 8.78
CA PRO A 216 -18.77 6.92 9.55
C PRO A 216 -20.21 6.50 9.19
N TRP A 217 -21.09 7.44 8.87
CA TRP A 217 -22.50 7.18 8.52
C TRP A 217 -22.70 6.43 7.20
N LYS A 218 -21.76 6.52 6.26
CA LYS A 218 -21.80 5.76 4.99
C LYS A 218 -21.34 4.31 5.14
N MET A 219 -20.81 3.94 6.30
CA MET A 219 -20.20 2.62 6.52
C MET A 219 -21.20 1.51 6.82
N LEU A 220 -22.40 1.80 7.39
CA LEU A 220 -23.40 0.76 7.66
C LEU A 220 -23.84 0.02 6.38
N GLY A 221 -24.04 0.74 5.27
CA GLY A 221 -24.29 0.12 3.96
C GLY A 221 -23.08 -0.58 3.33
N THR A 222 -21.90 -0.36 3.90
CA THR A 222 -20.63 -0.93 3.42
C THR A 222 -20.32 -2.27 4.10
N ILE A 223 -20.84 -2.52 5.32
CA ILE A 223 -20.52 -3.74 6.09
C ILE A 223 -20.91 -5.02 5.33
N SER A 224 -22.12 -5.09 4.78
CA SER A 224 -22.57 -6.27 4.01
C SER A 224 -21.72 -6.51 2.76
N ARG A 225 -21.29 -5.42 2.12
CA ARG A 225 -20.38 -5.48 0.95
C ARG A 225 -18.99 -5.97 1.35
N VAL A 226 -18.44 -5.47 2.47
CA VAL A 226 -17.15 -5.90 3.00
C VAL A 226 -17.18 -7.36 3.42
N VAL A 227 -18.23 -7.79 4.13
CA VAL A 227 -18.39 -9.21 4.52
C VAL A 227 -18.44 -10.11 3.30
N ARG A 228 -19.25 -9.76 2.28
CA ARG A 228 -19.32 -10.53 1.03
C ARG A 228 -17.98 -10.62 0.35
N TYR A 229 -17.28 -9.50 0.22
CA TYR A 229 -15.93 -9.42 -0.33
C TYR A 229 -14.94 -10.32 0.41
N LEU A 230 -14.90 -10.28 1.75
CA LEU A 230 -14.02 -11.14 2.55
C LEU A 230 -14.37 -12.64 2.36
N LEU A 231 -15.65 -12.97 2.25
CA LEU A 231 -16.09 -14.35 2.01
C LEU A 231 -15.68 -14.81 0.59
N ASP A 232 -15.73 -13.94 -0.39
CA ASP A 232 -15.29 -14.26 -1.75
C ASP A 232 -13.77 -14.50 -1.79
N LEU A 233 -12.96 -13.65 -1.15
CA LEU A 233 -11.52 -13.87 -0.99
C LEU A 233 -11.22 -15.18 -0.26
N ARG A 234 -11.96 -15.50 0.82
CA ARG A 234 -11.82 -16.77 1.52
C ARG A 234 -12.11 -17.97 0.63
N ARG A 235 -13.12 -17.88 -0.23
CA ARG A 235 -13.45 -18.95 -1.19
C ARG A 235 -12.32 -19.13 -2.21
N GLU A 236 -11.73 -18.05 -2.71
CA GLU A 236 -10.59 -18.11 -3.62
C GLU A 236 -9.37 -18.79 -2.96
N ILE A 237 -9.03 -18.41 -1.73
CA ILE A 237 -7.95 -19.03 -0.95
C ILE A 237 -8.21 -20.54 -0.79
N ARG A 238 -9.41 -20.94 -0.36
CA ARG A 238 -9.75 -22.36 -0.18
C ARG A 238 -9.66 -23.17 -1.47
N ARG A 239 -10.09 -22.61 -2.59
CA ARG A 239 -9.96 -23.26 -3.92
C ARG A 239 -8.49 -23.47 -4.29
N ALA A 240 -7.65 -22.46 -4.07
CA ALA A 240 -6.21 -22.56 -4.32
C ALA A 240 -5.55 -23.62 -3.42
N ASP A 241 -5.85 -23.62 -2.12
CA ASP A 241 -5.36 -24.62 -1.17
C ASP A 241 -5.78 -26.06 -1.57
N ALA A 242 -7.00 -26.24 -2.05
CA ALA A 242 -7.51 -27.55 -2.50
C ALA A 242 -6.76 -28.02 -3.75
N LEU A 243 -6.55 -27.16 -4.75
CA LEU A 243 -5.81 -27.47 -5.96
C LEU A 243 -4.34 -27.86 -5.65
N GLN A 244 -3.68 -27.12 -4.76
CA GLN A 244 -2.31 -27.44 -4.35
C GLN A 244 -2.19 -28.80 -3.64
N ARG A 245 -3.20 -29.22 -2.89
CA ARG A 245 -3.24 -30.56 -2.26
C ARG A 245 -3.35 -31.66 -3.30
N LEU A 246 -4.22 -31.48 -4.31
CA LEU A 246 -4.41 -32.47 -5.38
C LEU A 246 -3.13 -32.68 -6.20
N THR A 247 -2.42 -31.59 -6.56
CA THR A 247 -1.15 -31.70 -7.30
C THR A 247 -0.08 -32.45 -6.51
N ARG A 248 0.05 -32.19 -5.20
CA ARG A 248 1.02 -32.89 -4.34
C ARG A 248 0.68 -34.38 -4.15
N THR A 249 -0.59 -34.77 -4.26
CA THR A 249 -1.00 -36.19 -4.14
C THR A 249 -0.77 -36.95 -5.43
N SER A 250 -0.78 -36.28 -6.60
CA SER A 250 -0.50 -36.90 -7.89
C SER A 250 0.99 -37.07 -8.20
N GLU A 251 1.88 -36.42 -7.44
CA GLU A 251 3.34 -36.50 -7.58
C GLU A 251 3.97 -37.56 -6.64
N ARG A 252 3.15 -38.24 -5.82
CA ARG A 252 3.55 -39.36 -4.98
C ARG A 252 3.05 -40.69 -5.53
#